data_947f146f03dc1b13b19911f60c3d098b
#
_entry.id   947f146f03dc1b13b19911f60c3d098b
#
_cell.length_a   1.000
_cell.length_b   1.000
_cell.length_c   1.000
_cell.angle_alpha   90.00
_cell.angle_beta   90.00
_cell.angle_gamma   90.00
#
_symmetry.space_group_name_H-M   'P 1'
#
loop_
_entity.id
_entity.type
_entity.pdbx_description
1 polymer ?
#
loop_
_entity_poly.entity_id
_entity_poly.type
_entity_poly.pdbx_seq_one_letter_code
_entity_poly.pdbx_strand_id
1 'polypeptide(L)'
;VLSNFKIRLSTGSLGNQAISDCYPYIQKLNMQGLGGYLMNGEPVTYAAVSAPPSGKLTWETVIHHNLGLDLGFFDNRLNLSADLFIRDTKDMLVPGKMLPGVYGATPPKENAANLRTKGFELAVSWYDQFNLGNKPFSYNLSFGVSDSKSVITKFDNPMKEFAKSSYYEGMTIGEIWGYKIDGLFQ
;
A
#
# COMPACT_ATOMS: atom_id res chain seq x y z
N VAL A 1 17.94 22.30 30.33
CA VAL A 1 18.48 21.20 29.58
C VAL A 1 17.38 20.47 28.80
N LEU A 2 16.35 19.88 29.44
CA LEU A 2 15.15 19.38 28.75
C LEU A 2 14.12 20.53 28.75
N SER A 3 13.77 21.01 27.56
CA SER A 3 12.89 22.20 27.43
C SER A 3 11.45 21.81 27.14
N ASN A 4 11.26 20.68 26.43
CA ASN A 4 9.94 20.18 26.09
C ASN A 4 9.92 18.65 26.10
N PHE A 5 8.83 18.08 26.62
CA PHE A 5 8.55 16.65 26.63
C PHE A 5 7.07 16.42 26.32
N LYS A 6 6.77 15.69 25.27
CA LYS A 6 5.40 15.40 24.88
C LYS A 6 5.28 13.96 24.34
N ILE A 7 4.33 13.23 24.88
CA ILE A 7 3.93 11.91 24.37
C ILE A 7 2.62 12.08 23.60
N ARG A 8 2.56 11.48 22.42
CA ARG A 8 1.37 11.44 21.57
C ARG A 8 0.91 10.01 21.41
N LEU A 9 -0.36 9.75 21.62
CA LEU A 9 -0.99 8.47 21.34
C LEU A 9 -2.22 8.74 20.50
N SER A 10 -2.34 8.08 19.37
CA SER A 10 -3.51 8.19 18.53
C SER A 10 -3.94 6.84 17.97
N THR A 11 -5.24 6.68 17.83
CA THR A 11 -5.85 5.55 17.14
C THR A 11 -7.03 6.04 16.32
N GLY A 12 -7.18 5.49 15.13
CA GLY A 12 -8.26 5.88 14.22
C GLY A 12 -8.60 4.78 13.25
N SER A 13 -9.82 4.81 12.73
CA SER A 13 -10.29 3.91 11.69
C SER A 13 -10.88 4.72 10.55
N LEU A 14 -10.50 4.40 9.31
CA LEU A 14 -10.95 5.04 8.08
C LEU A 14 -11.48 3.98 7.13
N GLY A 15 -12.64 4.25 6.50
CA GLY A 15 -13.14 3.47 5.39
C GLY A 15 -12.52 3.97 4.07
N ASN A 16 -12.09 3.06 3.22
CA ASN A 16 -11.63 3.35 1.87
C ASN A 16 -12.54 2.67 0.85
N GLN A 17 -13.09 3.46 -0.05
CA GLN A 17 -13.98 3.02 -1.14
C GLN A 17 -13.39 3.37 -2.51
N ALA A 18 -12.09 3.54 -2.62
CA ALA A 18 -11.42 3.86 -3.89
C ALA A 18 -11.48 2.66 -4.85
N ILE A 19 -12.55 2.57 -5.62
CA ILE A 19 -12.74 1.58 -6.67
C ILE A 19 -12.74 2.31 -8.01
N SER A 20 -11.96 1.81 -8.97
CA SER A 20 -11.87 2.40 -10.32
C SER A 20 -13.18 2.31 -11.12
N ASP A 21 -14.08 1.43 -10.73
CA ASP A 21 -15.39 1.26 -11.37
C ASP A 21 -16.49 1.90 -10.51
N CYS A 22 -17.25 2.82 -11.09
CA CYS A 22 -18.32 3.52 -10.39
C CYS A 22 -19.47 2.60 -9.96
N TYR A 23 -19.66 1.46 -10.64
CA TYR A 23 -20.77 0.53 -10.39
C TYR A 23 -20.26 -0.92 -10.41
N PRO A 24 -19.45 -1.34 -9.43
CA PRO A 24 -18.79 -2.67 -9.42
C PRO A 24 -19.78 -3.82 -9.18
N TYR A 25 -21.02 -3.52 -8.79
CA TYR A 25 -22.12 -4.47 -8.55
C TYR A 25 -23.02 -4.69 -9.75
N ILE A 26 -22.79 -3.97 -10.87
CA ILE A 26 -23.56 -4.11 -12.11
C ILE A 26 -22.72 -4.84 -13.15
N GLN A 27 -23.25 -5.93 -13.68
CA GLN A 27 -22.65 -6.61 -14.82
C GLN A 27 -22.88 -5.80 -16.09
N LYS A 28 -21.79 -5.49 -16.81
CA LYS A 28 -21.82 -4.66 -18.02
C LYS A 28 -21.58 -5.49 -19.25
N LEU A 29 -22.16 -5.09 -20.35
CA LEU A 29 -21.81 -5.55 -21.70
C LEU A 29 -20.86 -4.53 -22.31
N ASN A 30 -19.65 -4.97 -22.62
CA ASN A 30 -18.65 -4.14 -23.25
C ASN A 30 -18.58 -4.48 -24.74
N MET A 31 -18.73 -3.47 -25.61
CA MET A 31 -18.54 -3.63 -27.04
C MET A 31 -17.04 -3.66 -27.32
N GLN A 32 -16.56 -4.71 -27.94
CA GLN A 32 -15.14 -4.87 -28.30
C GLN A 32 -15.03 -5.16 -29.80
N GLY A 33 -13.98 -4.58 -30.43
CA GLY A 33 -13.64 -4.89 -31.81
C GLY A 33 -12.92 -6.23 -31.90
N LEU A 34 -13.36 -7.08 -32.80
CA LEU A 34 -12.67 -8.33 -33.11
C LEU A 34 -11.52 -8.03 -34.08
N GLY A 35 -10.31 -7.78 -33.53
CA GLY A 35 -9.14 -7.39 -34.31
C GLY A 35 -8.80 -8.42 -35.38
N GLY A 36 -8.58 -7.93 -36.61
CA GLY A 36 -8.18 -8.75 -37.75
C GLY A 36 -9.32 -9.46 -38.50
N TYR A 37 -10.56 -9.28 -38.12
CA TYR A 37 -11.72 -9.81 -38.81
C TYR A 37 -12.56 -8.72 -39.43
N LEU A 38 -12.85 -8.85 -40.74
CA LEU A 38 -13.73 -7.98 -41.50
C LEU A 38 -14.95 -8.78 -41.96
N MET A 39 -16.15 -8.24 -41.82
CA MET A 39 -17.39 -8.78 -42.39
C MET A 39 -17.93 -7.75 -43.37
N ASN A 40 -18.02 -8.13 -44.65
CA ASN A 40 -18.37 -7.23 -45.75
C ASN A 40 -17.50 -5.97 -45.85
N GLY A 41 -16.20 -6.07 -45.50
CA GLY A 41 -15.26 -4.92 -45.49
C GLY A 41 -15.29 -4.05 -44.25
N GLU A 42 -16.20 -4.30 -43.28
CA GLU A 42 -16.33 -3.55 -42.04
C GLU A 42 -15.75 -4.30 -40.84
N PRO A 43 -15.11 -3.63 -39.87
CA PRO A 43 -14.64 -4.25 -38.63
C PRO A 43 -15.79 -4.85 -37.83
N VAL A 44 -15.58 -6.10 -37.42
CA VAL A 44 -16.59 -6.80 -36.59
C VAL A 44 -16.47 -6.37 -35.14
N THR A 45 -17.59 -5.99 -34.54
CA THR A 45 -17.71 -5.75 -33.09
C THR A 45 -18.55 -6.85 -32.44
N TYR A 46 -18.18 -7.22 -31.22
CA TYR A 46 -18.91 -8.19 -30.40
C TYR A 46 -19.17 -7.64 -28.99
N ALA A 47 -20.21 -8.12 -28.37
CA ALA A 47 -20.53 -7.79 -26.99
C ALA A 47 -19.85 -8.81 -26.06
N ALA A 48 -18.93 -8.35 -25.22
CA ALA A 48 -18.31 -9.16 -24.18
C ALA A 48 -18.96 -8.86 -22.83
N VAL A 49 -19.28 -9.90 -22.09
CA VAL A 49 -19.80 -9.77 -20.73
C VAL A 49 -18.63 -9.45 -19.80
N SER A 50 -18.77 -8.41 -18.98
CA SER A 50 -17.76 -8.09 -17.94
C SER A 50 -17.66 -9.20 -16.90
N ALA A 51 -16.61 -9.16 -16.05
CA ALA A 51 -16.52 -10.04 -14.90
C ALA A 51 -17.83 -10.00 -14.09
N PRO A 52 -18.30 -11.12 -13.54
CA PRO A 52 -19.47 -11.13 -12.70
C PRO A 52 -19.25 -10.25 -11.47
N PRO A 53 -20.27 -9.53 -11.00
CA PRO A 53 -20.14 -8.73 -9.80
C PRO A 53 -19.97 -9.63 -8.57
N SER A 54 -19.16 -9.19 -7.61
CA SER A 54 -19.11 -9.85 -6.31
C SER A 54 -20.35 -9.51 -5.50
N GLY A 55 -21.03 -10.51 -4.97
CA GLY A 55 -22.21 -10.32 -4.11
C GLY A 55 -21.90 -9.79 -2.71
N LYS A 56 -20.62 -9.62 -2.35
CA LYS A 56 -20.16 -9.28 -0.98
C LYS A 56 -19.09 -8.19 -0.99
N LEU A 57 -19.26 -7.16 -1.83
CA LEU A 57 -18.35 -6.02 -1.80
C LEU A 57 -18.59 -5.17 -0.56
N THR A 58 -17.53 -4.92 0.19
CA THR A 58 -17.53 -4.02 1.34
C THR A 58 -16.36 -3.03 1.25
N TRP A 59 -16.36 -2.04 2.11
CA TRP A 59 -15.29 -1.06 2.19
C TRP A 59 -14.02 -1.67 2.77
N GLU A 60 -12.89 -1.26 2.24
CA GLU A 60 -11.62 -1.51 2.91
C GLU A 60 -11.57 -0.66 4.19
N THR A 61 -11.10 -1.24 5.27
CA THR A 61 -10.97 -0.55 6.55
C THR A 61 -9.51 -0.43 6.92
N VAL A 62 -9.04 0.79 7.14
CA VAL A 62 -7.69 1.09 7.60
C VAL A 62 -7.75 1.51 9.07
N ILE A 63 -7.14 0.71 9.93
CA ILE A 63 -6.98 1.01 11.36
C ILE A 63 -5.53 1.44 11.58
N HIS A 64 -5.34 2.61 12.15
CA HIS A 64 -4.02 3.19 12.41
C HIS A 64 -3.83 3.45 13.89
N HIS A 65 -2.72 2.94 14.44
CA HIS A 65 -2.25 3.21 15.79
C HIS A 65 -0.90 3.88 15.71
N ASN A 66 -0.72 4.99 16.39
CA ASN A 66 0.53 5.73 16.42
C ASN A 66 0.90 6.10 17.87
N LEU A 67 2.18 5.91 18.21
CA LEU A 67 2.82 6.37 19.43
C LEU A 67 3.96 7.31 19.04
N GLY A 68 3.84 8.58 19.42
CA GLY A 68 4.82 9.61 19.15
C GLY A 68 5.46 10.16 20.42
N LEU A 69 6.72 10.57 20.31
CA LEU A 69 7.50 11.20 21.34
C LEU A 69 8.19 12.46 20.77
N ASP A 70 7.90 13.61 21.35
CA ASP A 70 8.56 14.87 20.99
C ASP A 70 9.41 15.34 22.17
N LEU A 71 10.70 15.60 21.92
CA LEU A 71 11.66 16.10 22.89
C LEU A 71 12.28 17.40 22.38
N GLY A 72 12.34 18.40 23.24
CA GLY A 72 13.04 19.64 23.01
C GLY A 72 14.16 19.85 24.03
N PHE A 73 15.37 20.17 23.57
CA PHE A 73 16.53 20.44 24.40
C PHE A 73 17.10 21.81 24.09
N PHE A 74 17.87 22.38 25.04
CA PHE A 74 18.60 23.66 24.89
C PHE A 74 17.67 24.82 24.44
N ASP A 75 16.57 25.04 25.17
CA ASP A 75 15.56 26.05 24.84
C ASP A 75 14.95 25.84 23.44
N ASN A 76 14.67 24.55 23.10
CA ASN A 76 14.14 24.10 21.82
C ASN A 76 15.07 24.35 20.62
N ARG A 77 16.38 24.51 20.83
CA ARG A 77 17.35 24.53 19.73
C ARG A 77 17.48 23.15 19.09
N LEU A 78 17.51 22.09 19.91
CA LEU A 78 17.46 20.71 19.43
C LEU A 78 16.06 20.14 19.65
N ASN A 79 15.41 19.75 18.58
CA ASN A 79 14.13 19.05 18.62
C ASN A 79 14.27 17.65 18.02
N LEU A 80 13.70 16.68 18.73
CA LEU A 80 13.65 15.29 18.29
C LEU A 80 12.19 14.86 18.31
N SER A 81 11.73 14.28 17.19
CA SER A 81 10.41 13.66 17.07
C SER A 81 10.61 12.21 16.63
N ALA A 82 10.02 11.28 17.38
CA ALA A 82 10.05 9.86 17.06
C ALA A 82 8.62 9.32 17.06
N ASP A 83 8.24 8.64 16.00
CA ASP A 83 6.93 8.02 15.85
C ASP A 83 7.08 6.54 15.55
N LEU A 84 6.27 5.71 16.22
CA LEU A 84 6.09 4.29 15.94
C LEU A 84 4.64 4.07 15.53
N PHE A 85 4.43 3.41 14.41
CA PHE A 85 3.08 3.17 13.92
C PHE A 85 2.81 1.72 13.50
N ILE A 86 1.54 1.35 13.64
CA ILE A 86 0.98 0.12 13.10
C ILE A 86 -0.26 0.52 12.31
N ARG A 87 -0.32 0.07 11.05
CA ARG A 87 -1.46 0.26 10.16
C ARG A 87 -1.98 -1.10 9.72
N ASP A 88 -3.20 -1.43 10.10
CA ASP A 88 -3.91 -2.62 9.66
C ASP A 88 -4.91 -2.24 8.58
N THR A 89 -4.71 -2.71 7.35
CA THR A 89 -5.68 -2.60 6.26
C THR A 89 -6.41 -3.93 6.16
N LYS A 90 -7.72 -3.90 6.38
CA LYS A 90 -8.60 -5.07 6.38
C LYS A 90 -9.54 -5.01 5.18
N ASP A 91 -9.96 -6.19 4.76
CA ASP A 91 -10.95 -6.38 3.69
C ASP A 91 -10.54 -5.67 2.38
N MET A 92 -9.24 -5.77 2.05
CA MET A 92 -8.71 -5.22 0.81
C MET A 92 -9.33 -5.91 -0.40
N LEU A 93 -9.68 -5.11 -1.40
CA LEU A 93 -10.26 -5.58 -2.65
C LEU A 93 -9.17 -6.14 -3.57
N VAL A 94 -9.16 -7.44 -3.73
CA VAL A 94 -8.20 -8.18 -4.56
C VAL A 94 -8.93 -8.99 -5.63
N PRO A 95 -8.26 -9.40 -6.72
CA PRO A 95 -8.83 -10.38 -7.63
C PRO A 95 -9.23 -11.63 -6.87
N GLY A 96 -10.44 -12.11 -7.12
CA GLY A 96 -10.97 -13.32 -6.50
C GLY A 96 -10.19 -14.57 -6.92
N LYS A 97 -10.59 -15.74 -6.39
CA LYS A 97 -9.97 -17.01 -6.69
C LYS A 97 -10.00 -17.30 -8.20
N MET A 98 -8.93 -17.89 -8.70
CA MET A 98 -8.87 -18.35 -10.10
C MET A 98 -10.02 -19.31 -10.36
N LEU A 99 -10.83 -18.97 -11.35
CA LEU A 99 -11.91 -19.83 -11.83
C LEU A 99 -11.37 -20.82 -12.88
N PRO A 100 -11.97 -22.02 -12.98
CA PRO A 100 -11.62 -22.95 -14.07
C PRO A 100 -11.76 -22.27 -15.43
N GLY A 101 -10.86 -22.61 -16.38
CA GLY A 101 -10.85 -22.01 -17.73
C GLY A 101 -12.18 -22.12 -18.51
N VAL A 102 -12.99 -23.12 -18.18
CA VAL A 102 -14.34 -23.30 -18.75
C VAL A 102 -15.34 -22.20 -18.36
N TYR A 103 -15.03 -21.43 -17.35
CA TYR A 103 -15.89 -20.31 -16.90
C TYR A 103 -15.90 -19.16 -17.91
N GLY A 104 -14.85 -18.97 -18.68
CA GLY A 104 -14.79 -18.01 -19.79
C GLY A 104 -14.80 -16.53 -19.40
N ALA A 105 -14.65 -16.21 -18.11
CA ALA A 105 -14.60 -14.82 -17.62
C ALA A 105 -13.52 -14.66 -16.55
N THR A 106 -13.07 -13.39 -16.34
CA THR A 106 -12.15 -13.06 -15.26
C THR A 106 -12.84 -13.20 -13.90
N PRO A 107 -12.12 -13.64 -12.85
CA PRO A 107 -12.68 -13.72 -11.50
C PRO A 107 -13.18 -12.36 -11.02
N PRO A 108 -14.30 -12.31 -10.28
CA PRO A 108 -14.75 -11.09 -9.64
C PRO A 108 -13.74 -10.63 -8.58
N LYS A 109 -13.73 -9.34 -8.29
CA LYS A 109 -12.95 -8.82 -7.15
C LYS A 109 -13.67 -9.17 -5.83
N GLU A 110 -12.90 -9.51 -4.82
CA GLU A 110 -13.39 -9.88 -3.49
C GLU A 110 -12.61 -9.17 -2.39
N ASN A 111 -13.24 -8.90 -1.25
CA ASN A 111 -12.58 -8.38 -0.06
C ASN A 111 -11.92 -9.53 0.71
N ALA A 112 -10.78 -10.01 0.21
CA ALA A 112 -10.18 -11.27 0.66
C ALA A 112 -8.77 -11.14 1.23
N ALA A 113 -8.19 -9.93 1.26
CA ALA A 113 -6.83 -9.72 1.75
C ALA A 113 -6.77 -8.76 2.92
N ASN A 114 -5.82 -9.00 3.83
CA ASN A 114 -5.46 -8.09 4.91
C ASN A 114 -3.95 -7.82 4.88
N LEU A 115 -3.57 -6.58 5.19
CA LEU A 115 -2.19 -6.13 5.21
C LEU A 115 -1.90 -5.45 6.55
N ARG A 116 -0.74 -5.74 7.13
CA ARG A 116 -0.23 -5.03 8.29
C ARG A 116 1.08 -4.34 7.96
N THR A 117 1.12 -3.03 8.14
CA THR A 117 2.32 -2.21 8.01
C THR A 117 2.76 -1.75 9.39
N LYS A 118 4.02 -1.99 9.72
CA LYS A 118 4.68 -1.46 10.92
C LYS A 118 5.85 -0.61 10.49
N GLY A 119 6.04 0.52 11.12
CA GLY A 119 7.14 1.39 10.78
C GLY A 119 7.51 2.34 11.92
N PHE A 120 8.59 3.07 11.68
CA PHE A 120 9.05 4.14 12.53
C PHE A 120 9.45 5.35 11.69
N GLU A 121 9.37 6.51 12.31
CA GLU A 121 9.83 7.78 11.76
C GLU A 121 10.63 8.49 12.85
N LEU A 122 11.80 9.01 12.51
CA LEU A 122 12.65 9.78 13.38
C LEU A 122 13.03 11.07 12.67
N ALA A 123 12.77 12.20 13.30
CA ALA A 123 13.17 13.51 12.82
C ALA A 123 13.97 14.22 13.90
N VAL A 124 15.09 14.83 13.51
CA VAL A 124 15.94 15.63 14.36
C VAL A 124 16.14 16.98 13.69
N SER A 125 15.92 18.04 14.41
CA SER A 125 16.19 19.39 13.92
C SER A 125 16.99 20.20 14.93
N TRP A 126 17.95 20.94 14.42
CA TRP A 126 18.78 21.87 15.18
C TRP A 126 18.61 23.25 14.62
N TYR A 127 18.25 24.20 15.48
CA TYR A 127 18.17 25.62 15.16
C TYR A 127 19.12 26.40 16.06
N ASP A 128 19.91 27.29 15.47
CA ASP A 128 20.70 28.22 16.26
C ASP A 128 20.82 29.57 15.57
N GLN A 129 21.12 30.58 16.37
CA GLN A 129 21.27 31.96 15.95
C GLN A 129 22.46 32.59 16.67
N PHE A 130 23.31 33.28 15.94
CA PHE A 130 24.43 34.06 16.46
C PHE A 130 24.63 35.32 15.64
N ASN A 131 25.39 36.28 16.19
CA ASN A 131 25.70 37.50 15.49
C ASN A 131 27.02 37.34 14.70
N LEU A 132 26.98 37.54 13.40
CA LEU A 132 28.14 37.61 12.54
C LEU A 132 28.47 39.10 12.29
N GLY A 133 29.39 39.65 13.07
CA GLY A 133 29.60 41.10 13.15
C GLY A 133 28.37 41.81 13.77
N ASN A 134 27.79 42.77 13.06
CA ASN A 134 26.59 43.52 13.52
C ASN A 134 25.28 42.99 12.92
N LYS A 135 25.29 41.81 12.27
CA LYS A 135 24.07 41.21 11.66
C LYS A 135 23.75 39.88 12.31
N PRO A 136 22.46 39.62 12.61
CA PRO A 136 22.05 38.32 13.11
C PRO A 136 22.11 37.28 11.97
N PHE A 137 22.68 36.15 12.29
CA PHE A 137 22.71 34.97 11.40
C PHE A 137 21.99 33.81 12.08
N SER A 138 21.04 33.19 11.40
CA SER A 138 20.32 32.02 11.90
C SER A 138 20.41 30.88 10.91
N TYR A 139 20.49 29.67 11.41
CA TYR A 139 20.49 28.46 10.59
C TYR A 139 19.64 27.36 11.21
N ASN A 140 19.12 26.50 10.34
CA ASN A 140 18.35 25.32 10.72
C ASN A 140 18.92 24.11 9.94
N LEU A 141 19.21 23.04 10.67
CA LEU A 141 19.60 21.75 10.12
C LEU A 141 18.54 20.73 10.49
N SER A 142 18.04 19.98 9.51
CA SER A 142 17.05 18.96 9.75
C SER A 142 17.50 17.64 9.10
N PHE A 143 17.34 16.56 9.84
CA PHE A 143 17.60 15.21 9.39
C PHE A 143 16.38 14.33 9.73
N GLY A 144 15.97 13.48 8.78
CA GLY A 144 14.88 12.53 8.99
C GLY A 144 15.25 11.15 8.45
N VAL A 145 14.85 10.13 9.17
CA VAL A 145 14.93 8.73 8.74
C VAL A 145 13.63 8.03 9.07
N SER A 146 13.13 7.23 8.13
CA SER A 146 11.95 6.40 8.32
C SER A 146 12.12 5.07 7.61
N ASP A 147 11.51 4.04 8.18
CA ASP A 147 11.40 2.73 7.54
C ASP A 147 10.09 2.07 7.90
N SER A 148 9.56 1.25 6.98
CA SER A 148 8.33 0.51 7.20
C SER A 148 8.34 -0.83 6.50
N LYS A 149 7.71 -1.82 7.16
CA LYS A 149 7.55 -3.16 6.63
C LYS A 149 6.08 -3.53 6.56
N SER A 150 5.63 -3.93 5.38
CA SER A 150 4.26 -4.38 5.12
C SER A 150 4.22 -5.89 4.91
N VAL A 151 3.38 -6.57 5.70
CA VAL A 151 3.23 -8.03 5.66
C VAL A 151 1.76 -8.36 5.41
N ILE A 152 1.53 -9.28 4.50
CA ILE A 152 0.20 -9.81 4.21
C ILE A 152 -0.20 -10.72 5.38
N THR A 153 -1.28 -10.37 6.09
CA THR A 153 -1.77 -11.12 7.25
C THR A 153 -2.89 -12.10 6.92
N LYS A 154 -3.53 -11.90 5.76
CA LYS A 154 -4.56 -12.80 5.22
C LYS A 154 -4.56 -12.71 3.70
N PHE A 155 -4.46 -13.84 3.05
CA PHE A 155 -4.63 -13.97 1.60
C PHE A 155 -4.96 -15.43 1.27
N ASP A 156 -5.98 -15.66 0.46
CA ASP A 156 -6.38 -17.02 0.10
C ASP A 156 -5.59 -17.54 -1.09
N ASN A 157 -4.37 -18.02 -0.81
CA ASN A 157 -3.52 -18.73 -1.75
C ASN A 157 -2.95 -20.00 -1.11
N PRO A 158 -3.73 -21.09 -1.05
CA PRO A 158 -3.32 -22.30 -0.36
C PRO A 158 -2.11 -23.01 -1.00
N MET A 159 -1.90 -22.82 -2.30
CA MET A 159 -0.81 -23.50 -3.02
C MET A 159 0.54 -22.78 -2.93
N LYS A 160 0.57 -21.53 -2.48
CA LYS A 160 1.80 -20.70 -2.41
C LYS A 160 2.61 -20.81 -3.71
N GLU A 161 1.95 -20.70 -4.85
CA GLU A 161 2.62 -20.76 -6.15
C GLU A 161 3.54 -19.57 -6.34
N PHE A 162 4.82 -19.72 -6.04
CA PHE A 162 5.84 -18.67 -6.14
C PHE A 162 6.16 -18.25 -7.58
N ALA A 163 5.89 -19.15 -8.54
CA ALA A 163 6.30 -18.97 -9.94
C ALA A 163 5.50 -17.90 -10.70
N LYS A 164 4.40 -17.38 -10.16
CA LYS A 164 3.47 -16.48 -10.86
C LYS A 164 3.13 -15.21 -10.09
N SER A 165 4.09 -14.51 -9.51
CA SER A 165 3.83 -13.23 -8.83
C SER A 165 2.64 -13.28 -7.86
N SER A 166 2.42 -14.41 -7.21
CA SER A 166 1.26 -14.67 -6.39
C SER A 166 1.51 -14.21 -4.98
N TYR A 167 0.60 -13.42 -4.45
CA TYR A 167 0.62 -13.05 -3.03
C TYR A 167 0.27 -14.26 -2.16
N TYR A 168 0.84 -14.34 -0.96
CA TYR A 168 0.55 -15.37 0.03
C TYR A 168 0.58 -14.80 1.46
N GLU A 169 -0.06 -15.47 2.38
CA GLU A 169 -0.07 -15.09 3.79
C GLU A 169 1.35 -15.20 4.40
N GLY A 170 1.79 -14.14 5.07
CA GLY A 170 3.14 -14.00 5.61
C GLY A 170 4.15 -13.34 4.66
N MET A 171 3.79 -13.09 3.40
CA MET A 171 4.64 -12.40 2.43
C MET A 171 4.90 -10.96 2.86
N THR A 172 6.16 -10.53 2.73
CA THR A 172 6.52 -9.12 2.84
C THR A 172 6.35 -8.44 1.48
N ILE A 173 5.63 -7.32 1.43
CA ILE A 173 5.50 -6.55 0.18
C ILE A 173 6.86 -6.01 -0.24
N GLY A 174 7.20 -6.19 -1.52
CA GLY A 174 8.52 -5.84 -2.07
C GLY A 174 9.56 -6.94 -1.98
N GLU A 175 9.21 -8.13 -1.51
CA GLU A 175 10.07 -9.31 -1.50
C GLU A 175 10.41 -9.74 -2.93
N ILE A 176 11.69 -9.90 -3.20
CA ILE A 176 12.20 -10.31 -4.52
C ILE A 176 12.67 -11.77 -4.44
N TRP A 177 12.08 -12.60 -5.27
CA TRP A 177 12.47 -13.99 -5.42
C TRP A 177 13.31 -14.20 -6.68
N GLY A 178 14.36 -15.01 -6.57
CA GLY A 178 15.21 -15.37 -7.69
C GLY A 178 15.99 -16.65 -7.43
N TYR A 179 16.53 -17.23 -8.48
CA TYR A 179 17.44 -18.36 -8.37
C TYR A 179 18.83 -17.85 -7.99
N LYS A 180 19.44 -18.51 -7.01
CA LYS A 180 20.85 -18.31 -6.71
C LYS A 180 21.68 -19.09 -7.72
N ILE A 181 22.49 -18.40 -8.51
CA ILE A 181 23.35 -19.03 -9.52
C ILE A 181 24.61 -19.52 -8.85
N ASP A 182 25.00 -20.78 -9.09
CA ASP A 182 26.20 -21.40 -8.54
C ASP A 182 27.47 -21.14 -9.40
N GLY A 183 27.32 -20.41 -10.50
CA GLY A 183 28.38 -20.06 -11.42
C GLY A 183 28.02 -20.28 -12.89
N LEU A 184 28.97 -20.05 -13.77
CA LEU A 184 28.86 -20.37 -15.20
C LEU A 184 29.28 -21.83 -15.42
N PHE A 185 28.51 -22.58 -16.18
CA PHE A 185 28.97 -23.86 -16.72
C PHE A 185 30.22 -23.60 -17.59
N GLN A 186 31.31 -24.20 -17.23
CA GLN A 186 32.54 -24.26 -18.05
C GLN A 186 32.52 -25.51 -18.90
#